data_167cf13832bfa68ed0998985b1db40cc
#
_entry.id   167cf13832bfa68ed0998985b1db40cc
#
_cell.length_a   1.000
_cell.length_b   1.000
_cell.length_c   1.000
_cell.angle_alpha   90.00
_cell.angle_beta   90.00
_cell.angle_gamma   90.00
#
_symmetry.space_group_name_H-M   'P 1'
#
loop_
_entity.id
_entity.type
_entity.pdbx_description
1 polymer ?
#
loop_
_entity_poly.entity_id
_entity_poly.type
_entity_poly.pdbx_seq_one_letter_code
_entity_poly.pdbx_strand_id
1 'polypeptide(L)'
;MNDRSTDTAVRRRHPSAWHWLVVALTILHIVPIWAFKYFPSQDGPSHVENAYMLAHYFDKGAAYSQYYDLNLRPFPNWLSHATMALWMKLVPPLAAEKMLLTGYIVLFVLAMLYFLRSTTDHGDWLVLLAFPFIYNYLLHSGYYNFSISLPLVFLTIGYWWRRRDREADWKGWVVVNLLLVLLYACNILSQGIALASVLGLAAIHYRRRIGRTLRLAAALIPACVLPAYYIAVERGEPGGRIGAGSLASYLATIGSLTSFDSRERYVGAALAIAFAVLIGYSLAARMRIGRSGPRQGFVPSDGFLFLAAALLLLYFLAPTRAFGGGTITYRLVLYPFLMVLPWLAAGMPRALKGAAGTVAVGVALVHLGFTMHSYQVLNRGLAEYTSATSLVEKNSTILPISFDHKGESARVGVYRHAGSYYCVAGGAIDLANYEGDKSYFPLRYKASLNPWSIIGSLEGVRGTIRPDKYPRRVDYILLW
;
A
#
# COMPACT_ATOMS: atom_id res chain seq x y z
N MET A 1 12.28 39.83 47.11
CA MET A 1 12.13 40.47 45.80
C MET A 1 13.31 40.07 44.94
N ASN A 2 13.12 39.08 44.10
CA ASN A 2 13.94 38.82 42.91
C ASN A 2 13.13 37.90 41.97
N ASP A 3 12.42 38.59 41.12
CA ASP A 3 11.59 38.02 40.08
C ASP A 3 12.55 37.55 38.96
N ARG A 4 12.70 36.25 38.78
CA ARG A 4 13.35 35.66 37.62
C ARG A 4 12.23 35.13 36.68
N SER A 5 11.73 36.06 35.86
CA SER A 5 10.96 35.71 34.68
C SER A 5 11.82 34.85 33.76
N THR A 6 11.57 33.55 33.75
CA THR A 6 12.15 32.62 32.75
C THR A 6 11.44 32.81 31.43
N ASP A 7 11.97 33.73 30.65
CA ASP A 7 11.60 33.94 29.25
C ASP A 7 12.08 32.72 28.44
N THR A 8 11.22 31.70 28.32
CA THR A 8 11.44 30.55 27.44
C THR A 8 11.18 30.99 26.00
N ALA A 9 12.16 31.72 25.43
CA ALA A 9 12.20 32.03 24.01
C ALA A 9 12.16 30.71 23.25
N VAL A 10 11.03 30.40 22.60
CA VAL A 10 10.88 29.33 21.63
C VAL A 10 11.87 29.61 20.50
N ARG A 11 13.08 29.06 20.59
CA ARG A 11 14.07 29.10 19.51
C ARG A 11 13.41 28.44 18.30
N ARG A 12 12.93 29.24 17.34
CA ARG A 12 12.58 28.77 15.99
C ARG A 12 13.85 28.12 15.39
N ARG A 13 13.93 26.79 15.48
CA ARG A 13 14.99 26.06 14.81
C ARG A 13 14.75 26.23 13.31
N HIS A 14 15.63 26.94 12.62
CA HIS A 14 15.65 26.97 11.17
C HIS A 14 15.67 25.52 10.65
N PRO A 15 14.89 25.20 9.58
CA PRO A 15 14.91 23.88 8.99
C PRO A 15 16.35 23.57 8.54
N SER A 16 16.91 22.46 9.01
CA SER A 16 18.24 22.02 8.63
C SER A 16 18.25 21.56 7.17
N ALA A 17 19.43 21.51 6.53
CA ALA A 17 19.61 20.97 5.17
C ALA A 17 18.97 19.58 5.00
N TRP A 18 18.93 18.79 6.06
CA TRP A 18 18.24 17.53 6.15
C TRP A 18 16.74 17.61 5.80
N HIS A 19 16.02 18.57 6.37
CA HIS A 19 14.58 18.75 6.12
C HIS A 19 14.31 19.09 4.65
N TRP A 20 15.15 19.93 4.09
CA TRP A 20 15.07 20.30 2.66
C TRP A 20 15.36 19.12 1.74
N LEU A 21 16.29 18.24 2.09
CA LEU A 21 16.56 17.01 1.34
C LEU A 21 15.32 16.11 1.31
N VAL A 22 14.67 15.87 2.47
CA VAL A 22 13.45 15.04 2.55
C VAL A 22 12.32 15.68 1.75
N VAL A 23 12.12 16.98 1.84
CA VAL A 23 11.12 17.71 1.04
C VAL A 23 11.40 17.58 -0.44
N ALA A 24 12.64 17.81 -0.88
CA ALA A 24 13.04 17.71 -2.27
C ALA A 24 12.83 16.29 -2.82
N LEU A 25 13.22 15.25 -2.08
CA LEU A 25 12.98 13.87 -2.46
C LEU A 25 11.47 13.56 -2.55
N THR A 26 10.66 14.09 -1.62
CA THR A 26 9.20 13.90 -1.67
C THR A 26 8.60 14.53 -2.93
N ILE A 27 9.01 15.77 -3.24
CA ILE A 27 8.57 16.45 -4.48
C ILE A 27 8.99 15.66 -5.71
N LEU A 28 10.26 15.20 -5.77
CA LEU A 28 10.76 14.39 -6.89
C LEU A 28 9.95 13.11 -7.08
N HIS A 29 9.49 12.46 -5.99
CA HIS A 29 8.64 11.27 -6.09
C HIS A 29 7.20 11.59 -6.52
N ILE A 30 6.72 12.83 -6.37
CA ILE A 30 5.42 13.26 -6.87
C ILE A 30 5.47 13.54 -8.39
N VAL A 31 6.61 13.96 -8.92
CA VAL A 31 6.75 14.35 -10.34
C VAL A 31 6.25 13.29 -11.31
N PRO A 32 6.58 11.99 -11.22
CA PRO A 32 6.13 10.98 -12.18
C PRO A 32 4.59 10.88 -12.28
N ILE A 33 3.88 11.11 -11.19
CA ILE A 33 2.41 11.03 -11.14
C ILE A 33 1.78 12.11 -12.03
N TRP A 34 2.35 13.32 -12.04
CA TRP A 34 1.79 14.47 -12.76
C TRP A 34 2.40 14.70 -14.15
N ALA A 35 3.59 14.13 -14.42
CA ALA A 35 4.29 14.32 -15.68
C ALA A 35 3.59 13.64 -16.87
N PHE A 36 2.75 12.64 -16.63
CA PHE A 36 2.09 11.85 -17.68
C PHE A 36 0.57 11.87 -17.53
N LYS A 37 -0.16 11.58 -18.61
CA LYS A 37 -1.62 11.53 -18.61
C LYS A 37 -2.14 10.43 -17.69
N TYR A 38 -1.63 9.22 -17.87
CA TYR A 38 -2.05 8.02 -17.13
C TYR A 38 -1.01 7.65 -16.08
N PHE A 39 -1.46 7.16 -14.92
CA PHE A 39 -0.62 6.44 -13.99
C PHE A 39 -0.57 4.96 -14.42
N PRO A 40 0.56 4.45 -14.95
CA PRO A 40 0.63 3.08 -15.42
C PRO A 40 0.48 2.10 -14.27
N SER A 41 -0.65 1.41 -14.21
CA SER A 41 -0.94 0.40 -13.21
C SER A 41 -1.86 -0.67 -13.78
N GLN A 42 -1.90 -1.85 -13.16
CA GLN A 42 -2.73 -2.95 -13.61
C GLN A 42 -4.20 -2.73 -13.27
N ASP A 43 -4.52 -2.57 -11.98
CA ASP A 43 -5.90 -2.51 -11.48
C ASP A 43 -6.38 -1.06 -11.27
N GLY A 44 -5.47 -0.07 -11.35
CA GLY A 44 -5.80 1.34 -11.19
C GLY A 44 -6.91 1.84 -12.11
N PRO A 45 -6.91 1.53 -13.42
CA PRO A 45 -7.99 1.94 -14.31
C PRO A 45 -9.36 1.46 -13.84
N SER A 46 -9.48 0.22 -13.37
CA SER A 46 -10.72 -0.32 -12.81
C SER A 46 -11.12 0.39 -11.51
N HIS A 47 -10.17 0.70 -10.62
CA HIS A 47 -10.45 1.48 -9.41
C HIS A 47 -10.96 2.89 -9.74
N VAL A 48 -10.40 3.54 -10.76
CA VAL A 48 -10.86 4.86 -11.24
C VAL A 48 -12.26 4.75 -11.81
N GLU A 49 -12.56 3.73 -12.62
CA GLU A 49 -13.88 3.47 -13.18
C GLU A 49 -14.91 3.24 -12.08
N ASN A 50 -14.64 2.34 -11.13
CA ASN A 50 -15.57 2.03 -10.05
C ASN A 50 -15.81 3.25 -9.13
N ALA A 51 -14.78 4.07 -8.87
CA ALA A 51 -14.94 5.34 -8.17
C ALA A 51 -15.80 6.34 -8.97
N TYR A 52 -15.62 6.40 -10.30
CA TYR A 52 -16.41 7.23 -11.19
C TYR A 52 -17.87 6.78 -11.21
N MET A 53 -18.13 5.50 -11.36
CA MET A 53 -19.49 4.95 -11.28
C MET A 53 -20.14 5.23 -9.92
N LEU A 54 -19.39 5.07 -8.82
CA LEU A 54 -19.88 5.37 -7.47
C LEU A 54 -20.25 6.85 -7.33
N ALA A 55 -19.44 7.76 -7.87
CA ALA A 55 -19.70 9.20 -7.85
C ALA A 55 -20.95 9.57 -8.66
N HIS A 56 -21.24 8.85 -9.75
CA HIS A 56 -22.29 9.18 -10.72
C HIS A 56 -23.45 8.17 -10.71
N TYR A 57 -23.53 7.31 -9.70
CA TYR A 57 -24.49 6.20 -9.66
C TYR A 57 -25.96 6.64 -9.73
N PHE A 58 -26.28 7.78 -9.14
CA PHE A 58 -27.64 8.36 -9.08
C PHE A 58 -27.86 9.48 -10.11
N ASP A 59 -26.90 9.76 -10.98
CA ASP A 59 -27.03 10.84 -11.93
C ASP A 59 -28.12 10.51 -12.98
N LYS A 60 -28.96 11.48 -13.30
CA LYS A 60 -30.01 11.32 -14.32
C LYS A 60 -29.35 11.02 -15.68
N GLY A 61 -29.80 9.95 -16.32
CA GLY A 61 -29.28 9.50 -17.62
C GLY A 61 -27.99 8.68 -17.57
N ALA A 62 -27.52 8.26 -16.38
CA ALA A 62 -26.49 7.22 -16.22
C ALA A 62 -27.14 5.84 -16.13
N ALA A 63 -26.59 4.85 -16.87
CA ALA A 63 -27.13 3.50 -16.89
C ALA A 63 -26.58 2.58 -15.78
N TYR A 64 -25.70 3.08 -14.88
CA TYR A 64 -24.99 2.25 -13.91
C TYR A 64 -25.91 1.42 -13.02
N SER A 65 -27.01 2.00 -12.51
CA SER A 65 -28.01 1.30 -11.68
C SER A 65 -28.78 0.20 -12.42
N GLN A 66 -28.70 0.14 -13.74
CA GLN A 66 -29.29 -0.94 -14.53
C GLN A 66 -28.41 -2.19 -14.58
N TYR A 67 -27.08 -2.05 -14.38
CA TYR A 67 -26.09 -3.13 -14.47
C TYR A 67 -25.51 -3.50 -13.11
N TYR A 68 -25.42 -2.56 -12.19
CA TYR A 68 -24.77 -2.72 -10.90
C TYR A 68 -25.72 -2.46 -9.73
N ASP A 69 -25.47 -3.12 -8.63
CA ASP A 69 -26.05 -2.84 -7.31
C ASP A 69 -24.97 -2.25 -6.38
N LEU A 70 -25.36 -1.30 -5.52
CA LEU A 70 -24.47 -0.77 -4.47
C LEU A 70 -24.29 -1.82 -3.38
N ASN A 71 -23.04 -2.10 -3.06
CA ASN A 71 -22.67 -2.97 -1.95
C ASN A 71 -22.23 -2.11 -0.76
N LEU A 72 -23.17 -1.72 0.09
CA LEU A 72 -22.91 -0.87 1.27
C LEU A 72 -22.52 -1.68 2.52
N ARG A 73 -22.14 -2.94 2.37
CA ARG A 73 -21.62 -3.73 3.49
C ARG A 73 -20.31 -3.12 4.00
N PRO A 74 -20.07 -3.12 5.33
CA PRO A 74 -18.85 -2.55 5.90
C PRO A 74 -17.66 -3.52 5.67
N PHE A 75 -17.33 -3.76 4.42
CA PHE A 75 -16.22 -4.60 3.99
C PHE A 75 -14.94 -3.78 3.82
N PRO A 76 -13.75 -4.40 3.85
CA PRO A 76 -12.49 -3.69 3.62
C PRO A 76 -12.35 -3.26 2.15
N ASN A 77 -11.26 -2.56 1.82
CA ASN A 77 -10.92 -2.08 0.47
C ASN A 77 -11.82 -0.95 -0.10
N TRP A 78 -12.44 -0.16 0.75
CA TRP A 78 -13.34 0.93 0.36
C TRP A 78 -12.68 2.29 0.25
N LEU A 79 -11.60 2.54 1.01
CA LEU A 79 -11.11 3.90 1.25
C LEU A 79 -10.67 4.60 -0.05
N SER A 80 -9.92 3.94 -0.92
CA SER A 80 -9.48 4.55 -2.19
C SER A 80 -10.66 4.91 -3.09
N HIS A 81 -11.65 4.03 -3.22
CA HIS A 81 -12.84 4.26 -4.04
C HIS A 81 -13.66 5.42 -3.51
N ALA A 82 -13.98 5.42 -2.21
CA ALA A 82 -14.75 6.49 -1.58
C ALA A 82 -14.02 7.84 -1.69
N THR A 83 -12.70 7.86 -1.47
CA THR A 83 -11.89 9.08 -1.56
C THR A 83 -11.87 9.62 -3.00
N MET A 84 -11.60 8.76 -3.99
CA MET A 84 -11.63 9.18 -5.39
C MET A 84 -13.03 9.63 -5.83
N ALA A 85 -14.07 8.88 -5.46
CA ALA A 85 -15.45 9.24 -5.81
C ALA A 85 -15.85 10.62 -5.24
N LEU A 86 -15.43 10.94 -4.01
CA LEU A 86 -15.67 12.26 -3.42
C LEU A 86 -14.94 13.35 -4.22
N TRP A 87 -13.67 13.14 -4.57
CA TRP A 87 -12.91 14.13 -5.33
C TRP A 87 -13.40 14.27 -6.78
N MET A 88 -13.91 13.21 -7.40
CA MET A 88 -14.49 13.26 -8.75
C MET A 88 -15.73 14.13 -8.87
N LYS A 89 -16.32 14.57 -7.75
CA LYS A 89 -17.34 15.63 -7.75
C LYS A 89 -16.76 17.02 -8.01
N LEU A 90 -15.44 17.20 -7.88
CA LEU A 90 -14.76 18.50 -7.97
C LEU A 90 -13.71 18.54 -9.10
N VAL A 91 -13.10 17.39 -9.42
CA VAL A 91 -12.01 17.29 -10.41
C VAL A 91 -12.22 16.10 -11.35
N PRO A 92 -11.59 16.12 -12.55
CA PRO A 92 -11.65 15.00 -13.48
C PRO A 92 -11.13 13.68 -12.87
N PRO A 93 -11.62 12.52 -13.31
CA PRO A 93 -11.30 11.21 -12.72
C PRO A 93 -9.80 10.91 -12.63
N LEU A 94 -9.02 11.15 -13.68
CA LEU A 94 -7.58 10.95 -13.66
C LEU A 94 -6.85 11.91 -12.70
N ALA A 95 -7.38 13.10 -12.49
CA ALA A 95 -6.84 14.02 -11.49
C ALA A 95 -7.14 13.53 -10.06
N ALA A 96 -8.32 12.97 -9.82
CA ALA A 96 -8.66 12.36 -8.52
C ALA A 96 -7.72 11.19 -8.18
N GLU A 97 -7.39 10.33 -9.15
CA GLU A 97 -6.39 9.27 -8.99
C GLU A 97 -5.01 9.85 -8.61
N LYS A 98 -4.54 10.85 -9.36
CA LYS A 98 -3.24 11.50 -9.09
C LYS A 98 -3.20 12.18 -7.73
N MET A 99 -4.28 12.78 -7.28
CA MET A 99 -4.42 13.34 -5.94
C MET A 99 -4.32 12.26 -4.86
N LEU A 100 -4.98 11.10 -5.06
CA LEU A 100 -4.89 9.95 -4.16
C LEU A 100 -3.45 9.45 -4.03
N LEU A 101 -2.76 9.28 -5.15
CA LEU A 101 -1.38 8.81 -5.21
C LEU A 101 -0.40 9.84 -4.60
N THR A 102 -0.64 11.13 -4.83
CA THR A 102 0.13 12.20 -4.19
C THR A 102 -0.06 12.16 -2.67
N GLY A 103 -1.31 12.01 -2.22
CA GLY A 103 -1.65 11.84 -0.80
C GLY A 103 -0.96 10.64 -0.18
N TYR A 104 -0.88 9.51 -0.91
CA TYR A 104 -0.13 8.34 -0.48
C TYR A 104 1.36 8.63 -0.27
N ILE A 105 2.03 9.29 -1.23
CA ILE A 105 3.46 9.60 -1.11
C ILE A 105 3.73 10.50 0.10
N VAL A 106 2.95 11.57 0.26
CA VAL A 106 3.07 12.49 1.39
C VAL A 106 2.83 11.77 2.71
N LEU A 107 1.75 10.99 2.78
CA LEU A 107 1.43 10.18 3.96
C LEU A 107 2.55 9.19 4.30
N PHE A 108 3.14 8.52 3.29
CA PHE A 108 4.22 7.56 3.49
C PHE A 108 5.43 8.23 4.16
N VAL A 109 5.88 9.35 3.63
CA VAL A 109 7.04 10.06 4.18
C VAL A 109 6.76 10.59 5.58
N LEU A 110 5.60 11.21 5.79
CA LEU A 110 5.22 11.78 7.10
C LEU A 110 5.02 10.68 8.15
N ALA A 111 4.38 9.58 7.79
CA ALA A 111 4.17 8.45 8.70
C ALA A 111 5.49 7.77 9.09
N MET A 112 6.40 7.57 8.13
CA MET A 112 7.73 7.00 8.41
C MET A 112 8.57 7.94 9.27
N LEU A 113 8.57 9.24 9.02
CA LEU A 113 9.23 10.23 9.88
C LEU A 113 8.65 10.22 11.29
N TYR A 114 7.32 10.20 11.42
CA TYR A 114 6.66 10.15 12.71
C TYR A 114 7.00 8.85 13.46
N PHE A 115 6.96 7.71 12.78
CA PHE A 115 7.32 6.40 13.33
C PHE A 115 8.75 6.39 13.86
N LEU A 116 9.72 6.81 13.05
CA LEU A 116 11.13 6.85 13.43
C LEU A 116 11.39 7.81 14.59
N ARG A 117 10.82 9.01 14.58
CA ARG A 117 10.93 9.98 15.69
C ARG A 117 10.23 9.52 16.97
N SER A 118 9.23 8.66 16.85
CA SER A 118 8.53 8.10 18.02
C SER A 118 9.29 6.94 18.66
N THR A 119 10.11 6.23 17.86
CA THR A 119 10.75 4.98 18.25
C THR A 119 12.26 5.09 18.51
N THR A 120 12.87 6.20 18.07
CA THR A 120 14.31 6.44 18.14
C THR A 120 14.63 7.89 18.51
N ASP A 121 15.75 8.13 19.18
CA ASP A 121 16.16 9.49 19.55
C ASP A 121 16.85 10.25 18.40
N HIS A 122 17.52 9.56 17.50
CA HIS A 122 18.32 10.14 16.40
C HIS A 122 18.24 9.32 15.11
N GLY A 123 17.11 8.64 14.85
CA GLY A 123 16.95 7.72 13.73
C GLY A 123 16.16 8.27 12.55
N ASP A 124 15.77 9.53 12.54
CA ASP A 124 14.95 10.12 11.48
C ASP A 124 15.62 10.09 10.10
N TRP A 125 16.96 10.09 10.02
CA TRP A 125 17.71 9.90 8.78
C TRP A 125 17.42 8.57 8.07
N LEU A 126 16.97 7.54 8.81
CA LEU A 126 16.58 6.22 8.26
C LEU A 126 15.38 6.29 7.32
N VAL A 127 14.63 7.40 7.33
CA VAL A 127 13.55 7.62 6.34
C VAL A 127 14.10 7.59 4.90
N LEU A 128 15.38 7.93 4.69
CA LEU A 128 15.99 7.82 3.36
C LEU A 128 16.00 6.40 2.82
N LEU A 129 16.16 5.40 3.71
CA LEU A 129 16.06 3.98 3.34
C LEU A 129 14.63 3.55 3.00
N ALA A 130 13.63 4.34 3.38
CA ALA A 130 12.24 4.05 3.06
C ALA A 130 11.81 4.59 1.68
N PHE A 131 12.45 5.64 1.16
CA PHE A 131 12.08 6.26 -0.13
C PHE A 131 12.01 5.28 -1.31
N PRO A 132 12.96 4.34 -1.50
CA PRO A 132 12.88 3.38 -2.61
C PRO A 132 11.62 2.50 -2.58
N PHE A 133 10.97 2.35 -1.41
CA PHE A 133 9.75 1.54 -1.26
C PHE A 133 8.47 2.29 -1.63
N ILE A 134 8.52 3.60 -1.93
CA ILE A 134 7.36 4.39 -2.35
C ILE A 134 6.79 3.82 -3.65
N TYR A 135 7.63 3.68 -4.69
CA TYR A 135 7.27 3.03 -5.92
C TYR A 135 7.61 1.54 -5.85
N ASN A 136 6.60 0.71 -5.73
CA ASN A 136 6.77 -0.73 -5.59
C ASN A 136 5.76 -1.47 -6.47
N TYR A 137 6.00 -2.75 -6.67
CA TYR A 137 5.17 -3.61 -7.49
C TYR A 137 3.69 -3.60 -7.09
N LEU A 138 3.37 -3.50 -5.80
CA LEU A 138 1.99 -3.52 -5.34
C LEU A 138 1.26 -2.21 -5.68
N LEU A 139 1.95 -1.07 -5.60
CA LEU A 139 1.42 0.21 -6.06
C LEU A 139 1.14 0.17 -7.56
N HIS A 140 2.09 -0.32 -8.35
CA HIS A 140 1.94 -0.46 -9.80
C HIS A 140 0.97 -1.58 -10.21
N SER A 141 0.77 -2.58 -9.34
CA SER A 141 -0.35 -3.53 -9.53
C SER A 141 -1.72 -2.90 -9.26
N GLY A 142 -1.78 -1.65 -8.80
CA GLY A 142 -3.01 -0.93 -8.52
C GLY A 142 -3.57 -1.17 -7.11
N TYR A 143 -2.84 -1.80 -6.19
CA TYR A 143 -3.34 -2.07 -4.83
C TYR A 143 -3.36 -0.80 -3.97
N TYR A 144 -4.12 0.21 -4.40
CA TYR A 144 -4.16 1.55 -3.79
C TYR A 144 -4.55 1.51 -2.32
N ASN A 145 -5.56 0.74 -1.96
CA ASN A 145 -5.98 0.57 -0.57
C ASN A 145 -4.86 -0.03 0.30
N PHE A 146 -4.14 -1.03 -0.22
CA PHE A 146 -2.98 -1.60 0.48
C PHE A 146 -1.85 -0.57 0.58
N SER A 147 -1.54 0.16 -0.49
CA SER A 147 -0.46 1.16 -0.52
C SER A 147 -0.71 2.27 0.50
N ILE A 148 -1.94 2.77 0.63
CA ILE A 148 -2.32 3.76 1.65
C ILE A 148 -2.24 3.14 3.06
N SER A 149 -2.60 1.87 3.22
CA SER A 149 -2.56 1.20 4.52
C SER A 149 -1.14 0.99 5.05
N LEU A 150 -0.15 0.81 4.17
CA LEU A 150 1.24 0.57 4.56
C LEU A 150 1.79 1.67 5.50
N PRO A 151 1.79 2.97 5.14
CA PRO A 151 2.21 4.03 6.04
C PRO A 151 1.33 4.16 7.28
N LEU A 152 0.03 3.87 7.19
CA LEU A 152 -0.87 3.92 8.34
C LEU A 152 -0.52 2.88 9.41
N VAL A 153 0.02 1.71 9.02
CA VAL A 153 0.54 0.73 9.99
C VAL A 153 1.65 1.35 10.84
N PHE A 154 2.63 1.99 10.21
CA PHE A 154 3.75 2.62 10.91
C PHE A 154 3.32 3.83 11.73
N LEU A 155 2.37 4.62 11.23
CA LEU A 155 1.74 5.71 11.99
C LEU A 155 1.07 5.18 13.26
N THR A 156 0.31 4.09 13.16
CA THR A 156 -0.39 3.46 14.29
C THR A 156 0.60 2.94 15.34
N ILE A 157 1.64 2.22 14.91
CA ILE A 157 2.68 1.71 15.80
C ILE A 157 3.43 2.85 16.47
N GLY A 158 3.84 3.87 15.70
CA GLY A 158 4.54 5.05 16.22
C GLY A 158 3.70 5.84 17.23
N TYR A 159 2.39 6.00 16.96
CA TYR A 159 1.47 6.67 17.85
C TYR A 159 1.35 5.95 19.19
N TRP A 160 1.10 4.63 19.14
CA TRP A 160 1.03 3.81 20.35
C TRP A 160 2.38 3.82 21.10
N TRP A 161 3.50 3.63 20.40
CA TRP A 161 4.84 3.56 21.00
C TRP A 161 5.19 4.83 21.77
N ARG A 162 4.88 5.99 21.25
CA ARG A 162 5.11 7.28 21.90
C ARG A 162 4.32 7.44 23.21
N ARG A 163 3.21 6.73 23.36
CA ARG A 163 2.31 6.80 24.52
C ARG A 163 2.36 5.57 25.42
N ARG A 164 3.20 4.60 25.10
CA ARG A 164 3.24 3.28 25.75
C ARG A 164 3.38 3.32 27.27
N ASP A 165 4.10 4.31 27.81
CA ASP A 165 4.36 4.42 29.24
C ASP A 165 3.25 5.17 30.01
N ARG A 166 2.27 5.74 29.32
CA ARG A 166 1.12 6.41 29.95
C ARG A 166 0.19 5.38 30.55
N GLU A 167 -0.16 5.59 31.82
CA GLU A 167 -1.14 4.74 32.51
C GLU A 167 -2.57 5.17 32.14
N ALA A 168 -3.47 4.19 31.94
CA ALA A 168 -4.89 4.39 31.65
C ALA A 168 -5.18 5.46 30.56
N ASP A 169 -4.37 5.46 29.46
CA ASP A 169 -4.47 6.43 28.38
C ASP A 169 -5.67 6.13 27.46
N TRP A 170 -6.89 6.27 27.98
CA TRP A 170 -8.10 5.96 27.22
C TRP A 170 -8.22 6.77 25.91
N LYS A 171 -7.79 8.05 25.91
CA LYS A 171 -7.78 8.89 24.71
C LYS A 171 -6.83 8.34 23.64
N GLY A 172 -5.65 7.86 24.07
CA GLY A 172 -4.72 7.19 23.19
C GLY A 172 -5.28 5.88 22.62
N TRP A 173 -6.01 5.11 23.43
CA TRP A 173 -6.65 3.87 22.97
C TRP A 173 -7.77 4.15 21.96
N VAL A 174 -8.56 5.20 22.15
CA VAL A 174 -9.56 5.64 21.16
C VAL A 174 -8.89 5.96 19.83
N VAL A 175 -7.81 6.74 19.83
CA VAL A 175 -7.10 7.05 18.57
C VAL A 175 -6.52 5.81 17.91
N VAL A 176 -5.96 4.87 18.67
CA VAL A 176 -5.46 3.59 18.10
C VAL A 176 -6.61 2.78 17.49
N ASN A 177 -7.78 2.71 18.14
CA ASN A 177 -8.96 2.06 17.57
C ASN A 177 -9.41 2.74 16.26
N LEU A 178 -9.45 4.07 16.20
CA LEU A 178 -9.81 4.82 14.99
C LEU A 178 -8.81 4.55 13.86
N LEU A 179 -7.51 4.52 14.16
CA LEU A 179 -6.48 4.18 13.17
C LEU A 179 -6.61 2.72 12.70
N LEU A 180 -6.94 1.78 13.58
CA LEU A 180 -7.18 0.38 13.21
C LEU A 180 -8.45 0.23 12.37
N VAL A 181 -9.52 0.97 12.65
CA VAL A 181 -10.74 0.99 11.81
C VAL A 181 -10.45 1.59 10.44
N LEU A 182 -9.65 2.66 10.37
CA LEU A 182 -9.21 3.25 9.11
C LEU A 182 -8.34 2.26 8.31
N LEU A 183 -7.44 1.54 9.00
CA LEU A 183 -6.66 0.44 8.39
C LEU A 183 -7.55 -0.67 7.86
N TYR A 184 -8.61 -1.04 8.57
CA TYR A 184 -9.61 -2.01 8.09
C TYR A 184 -10.28 -1.52 6.80
N ALA A 185 -10.72 -0.27 6.77
CA ALA A 185 -11.34 0.32 5.57
C ALA A 185 -10.39 0.32 4.35
N CYS A 186 -9.08 0.41 4.60
CA CYS A 186 -8.06 0.24 3.57
C CYS A 186 -7.82 -1.24 3.24
N ASN A 187 -7.37 -2.01 4.24
CA ASN A 187 -6.91 -3.39 4.03
C ASN A 187 -6.88 -4.18 5.35
N ILE A 188 -7.62 -5.26 5.40
CA ILE A 188 -7.74 -6.10 6.61
C ILE A 188 -6.40 -6.73 7.04
N LEU A 189 -5.53 -7.12 6.09
CA LEU A 189 -4.20 -7.69 6.42
C LEU A 189 -3.34 -6.64 7.13
N SER A 190 -3.33 -5.41 6.64
CA SER A 190 -2.57 -4.31 7.24
C SER A 190 -3.09 -3.96 8.63
N GLN A 191 -4.41 -4.01 8.85
CA GLN A 191 -4.99 -3.86 10.18
C GLN A 191 -4.50 -4.97 11.12
N GLY A 192 -4.54 -6.24 10.68
CA GLY A 192 -4.04 -7.36 11.46
C GLY A 192 -2.57 -7.23 11.81
N ILE A 193 -1.73 -6.79 10.87
CA ILE A 193 -0.30 -6.53 11.11
C ILE A 193 -0.11 -5.40 12.13
N ALA A 194 -0.85 -4.30 12.02
CA ALA A 194 -0.76 -3.20 12.98
C ALA A 194 -1.16 -3.63 14.39
N LEU A 195 -2.30 -4.33 14.51
CA LEU A 195 -2.80 -4.86 15.79
C LEU A 195 -1.80 -5.84 16.42
N ALA A 196 -1.34 -6.83 15.65
CA ALA A 196 -0.36 -7.81 16.12
C ALA A 196 0.97 -7.15 16.52
N SER A 197 1.42 -6.14 15.78
CA SER A 197 2.63 -5.38 16.07
C SER A 197 2.49 -4.58 17.37
N VAL A 198 1.39 -3.89 17.58
CA VAL A 198 1.11 -3.13 18.80
C VAL A 198 1.06 -4.07 20.01
N LEU A 199 0.32 -5.18 19.91
CA LEU A 199 0.21 -6.15 21.00
C LEU A 199 1.53 -6.90 21.25
N GLY A 200 2.28 -7.26 20.23
CA GLY A 200 3.58 -7.90 20.32
C GLY A 200 4.61 -6.99 21.00
N LEU A 201 4.69 -5.73 20.58
CA LEU A 201 5.56 -4.74 21.23
C LEU A 201 5.14 -4.46 22.68
N ALA A 202 3.83 -4.42 22.95
CA ALA A 202 3.31 -4.28 24.31
C ALA A 202 3.70 -5.47 25.20
N ALA A 203 3.56 -6.70 24.70
CA ALA A 203 3.95 -7.91 25.43
C ALA A 203 5.45 -7.90 25.76
N ILE A 204 6.29 -7.47 24.81
CA ILE A 204 7.73 -7.34 24.98
C ILE A 204 8.05 -6.22 25.98
N HIS A 205 7.42 -5.05 25.84
CA HIS A 205 7.69 -3.89 26.70
C HIS A 205 7.20 -4.12 28.14
N TYR A 206 6.00 -4.67 28.31
CA TYR A 206 5.39 -4.94 29.61
C TYR A 206 5.62 -6.36 30.15
N ARG A 207 6.63 -7.09 29.66
CA ARG A 207 6.90 -8.50 29.99
C ARG A 207 6.80 -8.86 31.46
N ARG A 208 7.10 -7.92 32.38
CA ARG A 208 6.97 -8.07 33.84
C ARG A 208 5.62 -7.61 34.39
N ARG A 209 4.75 -7.05 33.56
CA ARG A 209 3.44 -6.46 33.91
C ARG A 209 2.37 -6.87 32.90
N ILE A 210 2.20 -8.17 32.71
CA ILE A 210 1.31 -8.72 31.64
C ILE A 210 -0.12 -8.14 31.71
N GLY A 211 -0.62 -7.77 32.91
CA GLY A 211 -1.92 -7.10 33.04
C GLY A 211 -2.05 -5.79 32.27
N ARG A 212 -0.94 -5.09 31.94
CA ARG A 212 -0.99 -3.91 31.07
C ARG A 212 -1.24 -4.31 29.60
N THR A 213 -0.59 -5.39 29.15
CA THR A 213 -0.83 -5.93 27.80
C THR A 213 -2.27 -6.43 27.67
N LEU A 214 -2.79 -7.12 28.68
CA LEU A 214 -4.19 -7.61 28.65
C LEU A 214 -5.19 -6.47 28.67
N ARG A 215 -4.96 -5.41 29.44
CA ARG A 215 -5.81 -4.19 29.41
C ARG A 215 -5.78 -3.50 28.04
N LEU A 216 -4.61 -3.40 27.42
CA LEU A 216 -4.50 -2.86 26.06
C LEU A 216 -5.26 -3.75 25.06
N ALA A 217 -5.08 -5.07 25.12
CA ALA A 217 -5.79 -6.00 24.25
C ALA A 217 -7.31 -5.86 24.40
N ALA A 218 -7.81 -5.79 25.64
CA ALA A 218 -9.23 -5.53 25.90
C ALA A 218 -9.71 -4.18 25.34
N ALA A 219 -8.90 -3.13 25.48
CA ALA A 219 -9.21 -1.79 24.96
C ALA A 219 -9.25 -1.73 23.42
N LEU A 220 -8.59 -2.67 22.72
CA LEU A 220 -8.58 -2.74 21.24
C LEU A 220 -9.62 -3.70 20.66
N ILE A 221 -10.44 -4.37 21.48
CA ILE A 221 -11.55 -5.23 21.02
C ILE A 221 -12.50 -4.49 20.05
N PRO A 222 -12.89 -3.21 20.28
CA PRO A 222 -13.79 -2.51 19.35
C PRO A 222 -13.28 -2.49 17.90
N ALA A 223 -11.98 -2.35 17.68
CA ALA A 223 -11.41 -2.38 16.34
C ALA A 223 -11.47 -3.76 15.67
N CYS A 224 -11.72 -4.84 16.44
CA CYS A 224 -11.82 -6.20 15.93
C CYS A 224 -13.24 -6.58 15.45
N VAL A 225 -14.26 -5.78 15.73
CA VAL A 225 -15.67 -6.09 15.41
C VAL A 225 -15.89 -6.19 13.91
N LEU A 226 -15.43 -5.20 13.14
CA LEU A 226 -15.60 -5.20 11.67
C LEU A 226 -14.84 -6.33 10.98
N PRO A 227 -13.54 -6.59 11.26
CA PRO A 227 -12.86 -7.74 10.68
C PRO A 227 -13.47 -9.08 11.09
N ALA A 228 -13.96 -9.23 12.33
CA ALA A 228 -14.66 -10.44 12.76
C ALA A 228 -15.98 -10.65 11.97
N TYR A 229 -16.75 -9.57 11.77
CA TYR A 229 -17.94 -9.61 10.92
C TYR A 229 -17.59 -10.02 9.48
N TYR A 230 -16.58 -9.39 8.88
CA TYR A 230 -16.15 -9.71 7.52
C TYR A 230 -15.73 -11.17 7.38
N ILE A 231 -14.90 -11.68 8.29
CA ILE A 231 -14.44 -13.08 8.29
C ILE A 231 -15.62 -14.06 8.47
N ALA A 232 -16.62 -13.70 9.27
CA ALA A 232 -17.80 -14.54 9.49
C ALA A 232 -18.71 -14.61 8.27
N VAL A 233 -18.82 -13.51 7.50
CA VAL A 233 -19.68 -13.41 6.32
C VAL A 233 -18.98 -13.91 5.06
N GLU A 234 -17.73 -13.50 4.86
CA GLU A 234 -16.92 -13.89 3.70
C GLU A 234 -16.18 -15.19 4.02
N ARG A 235 -16.92 -16.29 3.94
CA ARG A 235 -16.39 -17.66 4.09
C ARG A 235 -15.67 -18.11 2.82
N GLY A 236 -14.86 -17.23 2.22
CA GLY A 236 -14.08 -17.56 1.04
C GLY A 236 -13.24 -18.81 1.29
N GLU A 237 -13.27 -19.75 0.35
CA GLU A 237 -12.46 -20.97 0.43
C GLU A 237 -11.00 -20.59 0.76
N PRO A 238 -10.39 -21.22 1.76
CA PRO A 238 -8.97 -21.09 1.98
C PRO A 238 -8.28 -21.65 0.75
N GLY A 239 -7.98 -20.76 -0.19
CA GLY A 239 -7.43 -21.12 -1.48
C GLY A 239 -5.97 -20.66 -1.56
N GLY A 240 -5.13 -21.54 -2.05
CA GLY A 240 -3.75 -21.24 -2.36
C GLY A 240 -2.77 -22.08 -1.56
N ARG A 241 -1.56 -22.21 -2.10
CA ARG A 241 -0.48 -22.97 -1.45
C ARG A 241 -0.05 -22.26 -0.18
N ILE A 242 -0.10 -22.94 0.95
CA ILE A 242 0.59 -22.55 2.18
C ILE A 242 2.08 -22.70 1.94
N GLY A 243 2.89 -21.73 2.40
CA GLY A 243 4.35 -21.79 2.25
C GLY A 243 4.85 -21.60 0.80
N ALA A 244 4.09 -20.92 -0.05
CA ALA A 244 4.50 -20.63 -1.43
C ALA A 244 5.65 -19.59 -1.53
N GLY A 245 6.02 -18.93 -0.44
CA GLY A 245 7.19 -18.06 -0.36
C GLY A 245 8.47 -18.88 -0.37
N SER A 246 9.35 -18.67 -1.33
CA SER A 246 10.70 -19.25 -1.32
C SER A 246 11.74 -18.16 -1.11
N LEU A 247 12.89 -18.51 -0.53
CA LEU A 247 14.01 -17.59 -0.38
C LEU A 247 14.46 -17.03 -1.74
N ALA A 248 14.51 -17.89 -2.77
CA ALA A 248 14.84 -17.47 -4.12
C ALA A 248 13.83 -16.45 -4.67
N SER A 249 12.52 -16.69 -4.46
CA SER A 249 11.46 -15.75 -4.86
C SER A 249 11.55 -14.45 -4.07
N TYR A 250 11.81 -14.52 -2.77
CA TYR A 250 12.01 -13.33 -1.91
C TYR A 250 13.20 -12.51 -2.40
N LEU A 251 14.35 -13.14 -2.64
CA LEU A 251 15.55 -12.46 -3.12
C LEU A 251 15.39 -11.94 -4.54
N ALA A 252 14.72 -12.67 -5.42
CA ALA A 252 14.48 -12.24 -6.80
C ALA A 252 13.60 -10.98 -6.90
N THR A 253 12.70 -10.80 -5.94
CA THR A 253 11.77 -9.64 -5.92
C THR A 253 12.17 -8.55 -4.96
N ILE A 254 13.25 -8.69 -4.24
CA ILE A 254 13.76 -7.90 -3.11
C ILE A 254 12.96 -6.62 -2.85
N GLY A 255 12.19 -6.62 -1.77
CA GLY A 255 11.35 -5.49 -1.40
C GLY A 255 10.21 -5.18 -2.38
N SER A 256 9.89 -6.08 -3.33
CA SER A 256 8.88 -5.82 -4.39
C SER A 256 9.16 -4.54 -5.20
N LEU A 257 10.42 -4.19 -5.44
CA LEU A 257 10.77 -2.99 -6.19
C LEU A 257 10.72 -3.18 -7.71
N THR A 258 10.82 -4.41 -8.23
CA THR A 258 10.76 -4.66 -9.67
C THR A 258 9.32 -4.61 -10.17
N SER A 259 9.02 -3.66 -11.02
CA SER A 259 7.70 -3.43 -11.60
C SER A 259 7.70 -3.50 -13.13
N PHE A 260 8.37 -2.57 -13.78
CA PHE A 260 8.29 -2.36 -15.22
C PHE A 260 9.56 -2.77 -15.96
N ASP A 261 10.73 -2.53 -15.39
CA ASP A 261 12.01 -2.85 -16.00
C ASP A 261 12.72 -3.95 -15.20
N SER A 262 13.18 -4.98 -15.87
CA SER A 262 13.90 -6.09 -15.23
C SER A 262 15.19 -5.63 -14.52
N ARG A 263 15.77 -4.50 -14.94
CA ARG A 263 16.97 -3.89 -14.32
C ARG A 263 16.69 -3.29 -12.93
N GLU A 264 15.44 -3.00 -12.58
CA GLU A 264 15.04 -2.56 -11.22
C GLU A 264 15.45 -3.57 -10.14
N ARG A 265 15.66 -4.86 -10.52
CA ARG A 265 16.21 -5.88 -9.60
C ARG A 265 17.57 -5.49 -9.02
N TYR A 266 18.39 -4.74 -9.77
CA TYR A 266 19.70 -4.30 -9.28
C TYR A 266 19.56 -3.19 -8.24
N VAL A 267 18.55 -2.34 -8.37
CA VAL A 267 18.17 -1.35 -7.36
C VAL A 267 17.77 -2.03 -6.06
N GLY A 268 16.90 -3.04 -6.18
CA GLY A 268 16.50 -3.87 -5.04
C GLY A 268 17.68 -4.58 -4.38
N ALA A 269 18.59 -5.17 -5.17
CA ALA A 269 19.79 -5.82 -4.66
C ALA A 269 20.72 -4.85 -3.91
N ALA A 270 20.96 -3.66 -4.47
CA ALA A 270 21.77 -2.63 -3.81
C ALA A 270 21.17 -2.22 -2.44
N LEU A 271 19.85 -2.04 -2.40
CA LEU A 271 19.14 -1.74 -1.15
C LEU A 271 19.24 -2.89 -0.14
N ALA A 272 19.09 -4.14 -0.57
CA ALA A 272 19.22 -5.32 0.30
C ALA A 272 20.63 -5.45 0.87
N ILE A 273 21.67 -5.19 0.06
CA ILE A 273 23.06 -5.17 0.51
C ILE A 273 23.24 -4.07 1.58
N ALA A 274 22.68 -2.88 1.35
CA ALA A 274 22.74 -1.79 2.35
C ALA A 274 22.08 -2.22 3.68
N PHE A 275 20.90 -2.82 3.64
CA PHE A 275 20.25 -3.37 4.84
C PHE A 275 21.09 -4.46 5.50
N ALA A 276 21.66 -5.41 4.74
CA ALA A 276 22.49 -6.48 5.28
C ALA A 276 23.74 -5.92 6.00
N VAL A 277 24.41 -4.91 5.40
CA VAL A 277 25.56 -4.23 6.02
C VAL A 277 25.15 -3.54 7.32
N LEU A 278 24.03 -2.80 7.32
CA LEU A 278 23.55 -2.09 8.50
C LEU A 278 23.13 -3.07 9.63
N ILE A 279 22.45 -4.16 9.28
CA ILE A 279 22.08 -5.22 10.23
C ILE A 279 23.34 -5.89 10.79
N GLY A 280 24.28 -6.29 9.93
CA GLY A 280 25.53 -6.92 10.32
C GLY A 280 26.36 -6.03 11.25
N TYR A 281 26.48 -4.72 10.91
CA TYR A 281 27.14 -3.75 11.78
C TYR A 281 26.45 -3.65 13.15
N SER A 282 25.13 -3.50 13.18
CA SER A 282 24.35 -3.37 14.42
C SER A 282 24.47 -4.60 15.31
N LEU A 283 24.48 -5.81 14.73
CA LEU A 283 24.75 -7.05 15.45
C LEU A 283 26.17 -7.09 16.03
N ALA A 284 27.17 -6.79 15.20
CA ALA A 284 28.58 -6.80 15.62
C ALA A 284 28.85 -5.78 16.74
N ALA A 285 28.28 -4.56 16.64
CA ALA A 285 28.40 -3.54 17.66
C ALA A 285 27.83 -3.99 19.00
N ARG A 286 26.66 -4.62 19.00
CA ARG A 286 26.00 -5.15 20.23
C ARG A 286 26.79 -6.31 20.84
N MET A 287 27.36 -7.20 20.03
CA MET A 287 28.20 -8.32 20.52
C MET A 287 29.50 -7.81 21.17
N ARG A 288 30.10 -6.74 20.65
CA ARG A 288 31.31 -6.11 21.24
C ARG A 288 31.01 -5.49 22.61
N ILE A 289 29.89 -4.74 22.72
CA ILE A 289 29.46 -4.11 23.97
C ILE A 289 29.19 -5.20 25.04
N GLY A 290 28.57 -6.32 24.68
CA GLY A 290 28.30 -7.45 25.59
C GLY A 290 29.56 -8.18 26.08
N ARG A 291 30.70 -8.03 25.39
CA ARG A 291 32.01 -8.60 25.80
C ARG A 291 32.80 -7.69 26.73
N SER A 292 32.58 -6.36 26.66
CA SER A 292 33.41 -5.36 27.33
C SER A 292 32.76 -4.76 28.61
N GLY A 293 31.51 -5.15 28.94
CA GLY A 293 30.77 -4.57 30.06
C GLY A 293 29.64 -5.48 30.56
N PRO A 294 28.90 -5.06 31.61
CA PRO A 294 27.74 -5.80 32.07
C PRO A 294 26.79 -5.99 30.87
N ARG A 295 26.36 -7.23 30.65
CA ARG A 295 25.44 -7.59 29.53
C ARG A 295 24.30 -6.59 29.52
N GLN A 296 24.30 -5.71 28.52
CA GLN A 296 23.12 -4.89 28.28
C GLN A 296 21.96 -5.84 28.06
N GLY A 297 21.02 -5.85 28.98
CA GLY A 297 19.82 -6.67 28.90
C GLY A 297 19.02 -6.23 27.68
N PHE A 298 17.97 -6.96 27.37
CA PHE A 298 17.01 -6.70 26.29
C PHE A 298 16.53 -5.25 26.33
N VAL A 299 16.76 -4.51 25.23
CA VAL A 299 16.31 -3.13 25.05
C VAL A 299 14.95 -3.13 24.32
N PRO A 300 13.99 -2.27 24.68
CA PRO A 300 12.67 -2.24 24.02
C PRO A 300 12.70 -2.17 22.50
N SER A 301 13.71 -1.49 21.91
CA SER A 301 13.90 -1.43 20.46
C SER A 301 14.20 -2.78 19.79
N ASP A 302 14.64 -3.78 20.57
CA ASP A 302 14.86 -5.15 20.06
C ASP A 302 13.53 -5.80 19.62
N GLY A 303 12.40 -5.32 20.16
CA GLY A 303 11.07 -5.72 19.71
C GLY A 303 10.83 -5.50 18.22
N PHE A 304 11.42 -4.47 17.63
CA PHE A 304 11.29 -4.22 16.19
C PHE A 304 12.05 -5.24 15.33
N LEU A 305 13.20 -5.72 15.80
CA LEU A 305 13.91 -6.84 15.16
C LEU A 305 13.09 -8.13 15.21
N PHE A 306 12.50 -8.44 16.39
CA PHE A 306 11.65 -9.63 16.51
C PHE A 306 10.39 -9.54 15.63
N LEU A 307 9.77 -8.36 15.54
CA LEU A 307 8.63 -8.17 14.63
C LEU A 307 9.05 -8.30 13.17
N ALA A 308 10.18 -7.72 12.76
CA ALA A 308 10.69 -7.87 11.41
C ALA A 308 10.96 -9.34 11.08
N ALA A 309 11.58 -10.10 12.01
CA ALA A 309 11.82 -11.53 11.85
C ALA A 309 10.51 -12.34 11.79
N ALA A 310 9.53 -12.01 12.65
CA ALA A 310 8.22 -12.66 12.64
C ALA A 310 7.44 -12.40 11.34
N LEU A 311 7.50 -11.19 10.81
CA LEU A 311 6.87 -10.83 9.53
C LEU A 311 7.58 -11.52 8.35
N LEU A 312 8.91 -11.65 8.41
CA LEU A 312 9.66 -12.42 7.43
C LEU A 312 9.31 -13.92 7.51
N LEU A 313 9.19 -14.47 8.70
CA LEU A 313 8.74 -15.86 8.89
C LEU A 313 7.31 -16.05 8.38
N LEU A 314 6.42 -15.09 8.66
CA LEU A 314 5.05 -15.11 8.16
C LEU A 314 5.00 -15.10 6.62
N TYR A 315 5.91 -14.39 5.94
CA TYR A 315 6.03 -14.46 4.49
C TYR A 315 6.22 -15.90 3.98
N PHE A 316 7.02 -16.71 4.66
CA PHE A 316 7.26 -18.11 4.26
C PHE A 316 6.09 -19.04 4.64
N LEU A 317 5.35 -18.73 5.69
CA LEU A 317 4.29 -19.60 6.23
C LEU A 317 2.88 -19.23 5.75
N ALA A 318 2.68 -17.98 5.30
CA ALA A 318 1.34 -17.50 4.93
C ALA A 318 0.82 -18.20 3.65
N PRO A 319 -0.51 -18.41 3.58
CA PRO A 319 -1.14 -18.80 2.32
C PRO A 319 -1.06 -17.68 1.30
N THR A 320 -1.10 -18.01 0.01
CA THR A 320 -1.12 -16.99 -1.05
C THR A 320 -2.46 -16.28 -1.16
N ARG A 321 -3.54 -16.92 -0.71
CA ARG A 321 -4.91 -16.39 -0.70
C ARG A 321 -5.60 -16.71 0.62
N ALA A 322 -6.36 -15.77 1.17
CA ALA A 322 -7.25 -15.99 2.30
C ALA A 322 -8.38 -14.94 2.29
N PHE A 323 -9.54 -15.30 2.81
CA PHE A 323 -10.70 -14.42 3.01
C PHE A 323 -11.04 -13.58 1.75
N GLY A 324 -11.14 -14.23 0.60
CA GLY A 324 -11.43 -13.58 -0.68
C GLY A 324 -10.27 -12.76 -1.28
N GLY A 325 -9.20 -12.49 -0.50
CA GLY A 325 -8.02 -11.73 -0.96
C GLY A 325 -6.89 -12.60 -1.48
N GLY A 326 -6.21 -12.15 -2.55
CA GLY A 326 -5.02 -12.78 -3.11
C GLY A 326 -3.71 -12.06 -2.76
N THR A 327 -2.59 -12.64 -3.18
CA THR A 327 -1.25 -12.03 -3.12
C THR A 327 -0.77 -11.63 -1.72
N ILE A 328 -1.18 -12.39 -0.68
CA ILE A 328 -0.83 -12.11 0.73
C ILE A 328 0.69 -12.07 0.93
N THR A 329 1.41 -13.04 0.37
CA THR A 329 2.87 -13.13 0.49
C THR A 329 3.57 -11.90 -0.10
N TYR A 330 3.14 -11.40 -1.25
CA TYR A 330 3.73 -10.18 -1.84
C TYR A 330 3.55 -8.94 -0.96
N ARG A 331 2.42 -8.84 -0.25
CA ARG A 331 2.14 -7.73 0.67
C ARG A 331 3.04 -7.78 1.91
N LEU A 332 3.43 -8.96 2.36
CA LEU A 332 4.29 -9.14 3.54
C LEU A 332 5.74 -8.71 3.29
N VAL A 333 6.23 -8.73 2.04
CA VAL A 333 7.65 -8.48 1.71
C VAL A 333 8.14 -7.10 2.16
N LEU A 334 7.30 -6.07 2.13
CA LEU A 334 7.69 -4.69 2.44
C LEU A 334 7.90 -4.45 3.94
N TYR A 335 7.10 -5.11 4.78
CA TYR A 335 7.07 -4.84 6.22
C TYR A 335 8.36 -5.15 6.95
N PRO A 336 9.10 -6.25 6.72
CA PRO A 336 10.35 -6.53 7.43
C PRO A 336 11.39 -5.44 7.26
N PHE A 337 11.55 -4.88 6.06
CA PHE A 337 12.51 -3.81 5.77
C PHE A 337 12.17 -2.51 6.52
N LEU A 338 10.92 -2.13 6.55
CA LEU A 338 10.48 -0.91 7.22
C LEU A 338 10.40 -1.08 8.75
N MET A 339 10.05 -2.28 9.21
CA MET A 339 9.92 -2.59 10.64
C MET A 339 11.25 -2.66 11.37
N VAL A 340 12.34 -3.07 10.69
CA VAL A 340 13.66 -3.17 11.31
C VAL A 340 14.34 -1.81 11.51
N LEU A 341 13.89 -0.74 10.83
CA LEU A 341 14.54 0.58 10.85
C LEU A 341 14.78 1.14 12.26
N PRO A 342 13.82 1.12 13.21
CA PRO A 342 14.09 1.61 14.57
C PRO A 342 15.22 0.89 15.27
N TRP A 343 15.38 -0.41 15.02
CA TRP A 343 16.43 -1.21 15.61
C TRP A 343 17.82 -0.85 15.05
N LEU A 344 17.90 -0.42 13.78
CA LEU A 344 19.14 0.01 13.14
C LEU A 344 19.65 1.37 13.65
N ALA A 345 18.80 2.18 14.30
CA ALA A 345 19.14 3.55 14.72
C ALA A 345 20.27 3.63 15.77
N ALA A 346 20.46 2.57 16.56
CA ALA A 346 21.34 2.61 17.74
C ALA A 346 22.82 2.47 17.37
N GLY A 347 23.66 3.39 17.92
CA GLY A 347 25.12 3.21 17.96
C GLY A 347 25.88 3.35 16.65
N MET A 348 25.30 3.81 15.57
CA MET A 348 26.00 3.95 14.28
C MET A 348 26.92 5.18 14.24
N PRO A 349 28.17 5.04 13.76
CA PRO A 349 29.08 6.15 13.54
C PRO A 349 28.55 7.08 12.44
N ARG A 350 28.91 8.37 12.55
CA ARG A 350 28.47 9.40 11.57
C ARG A 350 28.83 9.05 10.13
N ALA A 351 30.04 8.50 9.91
CA ALA A 351 30.50 8.08 8.58
C ALA A 351 29.59 7.01 7.95
N LEU A 352 29.19 5.97 8.74
CA LEU A 352 28.30 4.92 8.27
C LEU A 352 26.88 5.45 7.98
N LYS A 353 26.37 6.34 8.84
CA LYS A 353 25.08 7.03 8.60
C LYS A 353 25.12 7.84 7.30
N GLY A 354 26.20 8.59 7.07
CA GLY A 354 26.40 9.37 5.85
C GLY A 354 26.47 8.47 4.62
N ALA A 355 27.29 7.42 4.65
CA ALA A 355 27.42 6.48 3.54
C ALA A 355 26.08 5.77 3.22
N ALA A 356 25.37 5.27 4.25
CA ALA A 356 24.08 4.63 4.07
C ALA A 356 23.00 5.59 3.53
N GLY A 357 22.99 6.84 4.02
CA GLY A 357 22.09 7.87 3.51
C GLY A 357 22.38 8.22 2.04
N THR A 358 23.66 8.37 1.66
CA THR A 358 24.04 8.61 0.26
C THR A 358 23.65 7.46 -0.65
N VAL A 359 23.89 6.21 -0.23
CA VAL A 359 23.46 5.02 -0.99
C VAL A 359 21.94 4.99 -1.11
N ALA A 360 21.20 5.25 -0.04
CA ALA A 360 19.74 5.26 -0.06
C ALA A 360 19.19 6.32 -1.03
N VAL A 361 19.73 7.52 -1.00
CA VAL A 361 19.36 8.61 -1.94
C VAL A 361 19.71 8.21 -3.37
N GLY A 362 20.90 7.69 -3.63
CA GLY A 362 21.33 7.23 -4.94
C GLY A 362 20.41 6.14 -5.49
N VAL A 363 20.10 5.14 -4.67
CA VAL A 363 19.14 4.05 -5.00
C VAL A 363 17.76 4.61 -5.31
N ALA A 364 17.24 5.54 -4.50
CA ALA A 364 15.94 6.17 -4.70
C ALA A 364 15.89 6.95 -6.02
N LEU A 365 16.93 7.73 -6.33
CA LEU A 365 17.00 8.52 -7.57
C LEU A 365 17.14 7.63 -8.82
N VAL A 366 17.94 6.57 -8.77
CA VAL A 366 18.08 5.61 -9.88
C VAL A 366 16.75 4.88 -10.11
N HIS A 367 16.09 4.44 -9.04
CA HIS A 367 14.76 3.81 -9.13
C HIS A 367 13.73 4.77 -9.74
N LEU A 368 13.74 6.04 -9.31
CA LEU A 368 12.88 7.07 -9.86
C LEU A 368 13.16 7.30 -11.36
N GLY A 369 14.42 7.24 -11.79
CA GLY A 369 14.82 7.32 -13.20
C GLY A 369 14.22 6.17 -14.03
N PHE A 370 14.27 4.93 -13.54
CA PHE A 370 13.59 3.79 -14.17
C PHE A 370 12.08 3.99 -14.23
N THR A 371 11.46 4.46 -13.15
CA THR A 371 10.03 4.74 -13.07
C THR A 371 9.62 5.79 -14.13
N MET A 372 10.34 6.90 -14.21
CA MET A 372 10.08 7.97 -15.21
C MET A 372 10.18 7.46 -16.63
N HIS A 373 11.26 6.72 -16.94
CA HIS A 373 11.45 6.14 -18.28
C HIS A 373 10.31 5.17 -18.64
N SER A 374 9.99 4.26 -17.72
CA SER A 374 8.91 3.29 -17.93
C SER A 374 7.56 3.98 -18.12
N TYR A 375 7.26 5.02 -17.33
CA TYR A 375 6.01 5.78 -17.48
C TYR A 375 5.93 6.47 -18.83
N GLN A 376 7.03 7.01 -19.34
CA GLN A 376 7.07 7.62 -20.66
C GLN A 376 6.74 6.61 -21.76
N VAL A 377 7.33 5.42 -21.72
CA VAL A 377 7.10 4.35 -22.69
C VAL A 377 5.66 3.85 -22.61
N LEU A 378 5.21 3.49 -21.40
CA LEU A 378 3.88 2.93 -21.19
C LEU A 378 2.74 3.92 -21.48
N ASN A 379 2.95 5.24 -21.26
CA ASN A 379 1.95 6.24 -21.61
C ASN A 379 1.76 6.40 -23.11
N ARG A 380 2.77 6.12 -23.94
CA ARG A 380 2.58 6.08 -25.40
C ARG A 380 1.65 4.94 -25.79
N GLY A 381 1.87 3.74 -25.28
CA GLY A 381 0.99 2.61 -25.53
C GLY A 381 -0.42 2.80 -24.96
N LEU A 382 -0.55 3.38 -23.76
CA LEU A 382 -1.87 3.72 -23.21
C LEU A 382 -2.60 4.79 -24.02
N ALA A 383 -1.90 5.76 -24.60
CA ALA A 383 -2.50 6.74 -25.49
C ALA A 383 -3.01 6.09 -26.77
N GLU A 384 -2.26 5.13 -27.32
CA GLU A 384 -2.70 4.34 -28.47
C GLU A 384 -3.90 3.46 -28.10
N TYR A 385 -3.81 2.72 -26.98
CA TYR A 385 -4.92 1.91 -26.46
C TYR A 385 -6.22 2.69 -26.32
N THR A 386 -6.16 3.94 -25.86
CA THR A 386 -7.32 4.80 -25.59
C THR A 386 -7.69 5.71 -26.76
N SER A 387 -7.07 5.55 -27.93
CA SER A 387 -7.27 6.45 -29.09
C SER A 387 -8.70 6.48 -29.61
N ALA A 388 -9.45 5.38 -29.47
CA ALA A 388 -10.82 5.24 -29.93
C ALA A 388 -11.88 5.61 -28.86
N THR A 389 -11.51 6.22 -27.73
CA THR A 389 -12.48 6.56 -26.66
C THR A 389 -13.60 7.48 -27.13
N SER A 390 -13.34 8.37 -28.11
CA SER A 390 -14.35 9.27 -28.70
C SER A 390 -15.39 8.56 -29.57
N LEU A 391 -15.15 7.31 -29.96
CA LEU A 391 -16.07 6.51 -30.80
C LEU A 391 -17.07 5.73 -29.94
N VAL A 392 -16.85 5.64 -28.63
CA VAL A 392 -17.72 4.86 -27.73
C VAL A 392 -18.79 5.77 -27.12
N GLU A 393 -20.04 5.42 -27.39
CA GLU A 393 -21.19 6.19 -26.95
C GLU A 393 -21.48 6.01 -25.45
N LYS A 394 -22.05 7.04 -24.84
CA LYS A 394 -22.46 7.00 -23.43
C LYS A 394 -23.52 5.91 -23.22
N ASN A 395 -23.42 5.22 -22.08
CA ASN A 395 -24.30 4.11 -21.66
C ASN A 395 -24.26 2.87 -22.58
N SER A 396 -23.38 2.83 -23.59
CA SER A 396 -23.12 1.63 -24.35
C SER A 396 -22.32 0.63 -23.55
N THR A 397 -22.38 -0.64 -23.93
CA THR A 397 -21.58 -1.71 -23.35
C THR A 397 -20.30 -1.92 -24.16
N ILE A 398 -19.19 -2.10 -23.48
CA ILE A 398 -17.89 -2.43 -24.09
C ILE A 398 -17.34 -3.70 -23.46
N LEU A 399 -16.84 -4.62 -24.29
CA LEU A 399 -16.17 -5.84 -23.90
C LEU A 399 -14.69 -5.76 -24.31
N PRO A 400 -13.78 -5.33 -23.43
CA PRO A 400 -12.35 -5.35 -23.70
C PRO A 400 -11.82 -6.80 -23.64
N ILE A 401 -11.07 -7.19 -24.68
CA ILE A 401 -10.37 -8.47 -24.78
C ILE A 401 -8.90 -8.13 -25.07
N SER A 402 -8.03 -8.33 -24.10
CA SER A 402 -6.61 -8.05 -24.24
C SER A 402 -5.82 -9.34 -24.41
N PHE A 403 -5.05 -9.44 -25.49
CA PHE A 403 -4.10 -10.52 -25.75
C PHE A 403 -2.70 -10.18 -25.25
N ASP A 404 -2.37 -8.88 -25.17
CA ASP A 404 -1.16 -8.39 -24.53
C ASP A 404 -1.53 -7.55 -23.28
N HIS A 405 -1.30 -8.11 -22.11
CA HIS A 405 -1.56 -7.42 -20.86
C HIS A 405 -0.42 -6.51 -20.42
N LYS A 406 0.80 -6.71 -20.93
CA LYS A 406 2.00 -6.08 -20.37
C LYS A 406 2.64 -5.03 -21.26
N GLY A 407 2.63 -5.21 -22.58
CA GLY A 407 3.44 -4.44 -23.49
C GLY A 407 4.92 -4.49 -23.09
N GLU A 408 5.55 -3.33 -23.00
CA GLU A 408 6.96 -3.17 -22.62
C GLU A 408 7.24 -3.43 -21.12
N SER A 409 6.23 -3.74 -20.32
CA SER A 409 6.41 -3.96 -18.89
C SER A 409 6.92 -5.37 -18.58
N ALA A 410 7.95 -5.49 -17.76
CA ALA A 410 8.49 -6.77 -17.35
C ALA A 410 7.51 -7.60 -16.51
N ARG A 411 6.68 -6.96 -15.68
CA ARG A 411 5.89 -7.65 -14.66
C ARG A 411 4.46 -7.17 -14.54
N VAL A 412 4.20 -5.87 -14.59
CA VAL A 412 2.88 -5.26 -14.39
C VAL A 412 2.06 -5.33 -15.67
N GLY A 413 0.83 -5.82 -15.59
CA GLY A 413 -0.08 -5.92 -16.73
C GLY A 413 -0.86 -4.63 -16.97
N VAL A 414 -0.24 -3.59 -17.51
CA VAL A 414 -0.83 -2.23 -17.63
C VAL A 414 -2.04 -2.15 -18.55
N TYR A 415 -2.18 -3.10 -19.48
CA TYR A 415 -3.32 -3.15 -20.41
C TYR A 415 -4.45 -4.07 -19.92
N ARG A 416 -4.24 -4.80 -18.82
CA ARG A 416 -5.22 -5.79 -18.35
C ARG A 416 -6.60 -5.19 -18.10
N HIS A 417 -6.66 -4.04 -17.44
CA HIS A 417 -7.89 -3.32 -17.12
C HIS A 417 -7.96 -1.92 -17.76
N ALA A 418 -7.11 -1.64 -18.75
CA ALA A 418 -7.09 -0.34 -19.42
C ALA A 418 -8.39 -0.03 -20.18
N GLY A 419 -9.23 -1.05 -20.48
CA GLY A 419 -10.58 -0.89 -21.02
C GLY A 419 -11.45 0.04 -20.19
N SER A 420 -11.26 0.07 -18.89
CA SER A 420 -11.96 0.96 -17.96
C SER A 420 -11.78 2.45 -18.29
N TYR A 421 -10.72 2.85 -18.98
CA TYR A 421 -10.55 4.24 -19.43
C TYR A 421 -11.60 4.67 -20.47
N TYR A 422 -12.14 3.75 -21.26
CA TYR A 422 -13.25 4.03 -22.16
C TYR A 422 -14.52 4.39 -21.40
N CYS A 423 -14.76 3.71 -20.28
CA CYS A 423 -15.92 3.95 -19.43
C CYS A 423 -15.80 5.27 -18.68
N VAL A 424 -14.61 5.58 -18.18
CA VAL A 424 -14.33 6.87 -17.52
C VAL A 424 -14.43 8.05 -18.46
N ALA A 425 -14.00 7.91 -19.71
CA ALA A 425 -14.03 8.99 -20.71
C ALA A 425 -15.42 9.21 -21.31
N GLY A 426 -16.15 8.12 -21.59
CA GLY A 426 -17.42 8.14 -22.34
C GLY A 426 -18.67 7.81 -21.52
N GLY A 427 -18.53 7.32 -20.29
CA GLY A 427 -19.66 6.84 -19.49
C GLY A 427 -20.25 5.52 -20.00
N ALA A 428 -19.45 4.68 -20.63
CA ALA A 428 -19.83 3.33 -21.05
C ALA A 428 -19.86 2.35 -19.87
N ILE A 429 -20.30 1.12 -20.11
CA ILE A 429 -20.36 0.01 -19.14
C ILE A 429 -19.31 -1.02 -19.55
N ASP A 430 -18.26 -1.18 -18.74
CA ASP A 430 -17.23 -2.21 -18.94
C ASP A 430 -17.77 -3.59 -18.53
N LEU A 431 -17.90 -4.51 -19.48
CA LEU A 431 -18.29 -5.88 -19.21
C LEU A 431 -17.13 -6.74 -18.65
N ALA A 432 -15.89 -6.25 -18.70
CA ALA A 432 -14.73 -6.91 -18.10
C ALA A 432 -14.32 -6.33 -16.73
N ASN A 433 -15.14 -5.45 -16.15
CA ASN A 433 -14.89 -4.91 -14.80
C ASN A 433 -14.87 -6.04 -13.76
N TYR A 434 -13.65 -6.47 -13.35
CA TYR A 434 -13.47 -7.57 -12.41
C TYR A 434 -13.99 -7.26 -11.00
N GLU A 435 -13.99 -5.99 -10.60
CA GLU A 435 -14.46 -5.59 -9.27
C GLU A 435 -15.96 -5.86 -9.10
N GLY A 436 -16.74 -5.68 -10.16
CA GLY A 436 -18.16 -5.95 -10.16
C GLY A 436 -18.53 -7.42 -9.88
N ASP A 437 -17.57 -8.36 -10.09
CA ASP A 437 -17.73 -9.78 -9.77
C ASP A 437 -17.38 -10.11 -8.31
N LYS A 438 -16.65 -9.23 -7.59
CA LYS A 438 -16.18 -9.52 -6.24
C LYS A 438 -17.13 -8.98 -5.16
N SER A 439 -17.27 -9.76 -4.07
CA SER A 439 -18.18 -9.45 -2.97
C SER A 439 -17.77 -8.26 -2.11
N TYR A 440 -16.50 -7.87 -2.12
CA TYR A 440 -15.93 -6.88 -1.19
C TYR A 440 -15.70 -5.49 -1.81
N PHE A 441 -16.08 -5.26 -3.06
CA PHE A 441 -16.04 -3.92 -3.66
C PHE A 441 -17.38 -3.18 -3.54
N PRO A 442 -17.38 -1.83 -3.66
CA PRO A 442 -18.57 -1.00 -3.49
C PRO A 442 -19.67 -1.21 -4.51
N LEU A 443 -19.32 -1.66 -5.72
CA LEU A 443 -20.25 -1.94 -6.80
C LEU A 443 -20.17 -3.41 -7.19
N ARG A 444 -21.33 -4.02 -7.44
CA ARG A 444 -21.44 -5.40 -7.88
C ARG A 444 -22.38 -5.51 -9.07
N TYR A 445 -22.03 -6.33 -10.04
CA TYR A 445 -23.01 -6.66 -11.08
C TYR A 445 -24.28 -7.23 -10.48
N LYS A 446 -25.40 -6.87 -11.05
CA LYS A 446 -26.65 -7.62 -10.83
C LYS A 446 -26.43 -9.07 -11.23
N ALA A 447 -26.94 -10.02 -10.46
CA ALA A 447 -26.68 -11.45 -10.68
C ALA A 447 -27.07 -11.90 -12.09
N SER A 448 -28.20 -11.38 -12.62
CA SER A 448 -28.68 -11.68 -13.99
C SER A 448 -27.88 -11.03 -15.11
N LEU A 449 -26.94 -10.13 -14.79
CA LEU A 449 -26.13 -9.36 -15.75
C LEU A 449 -24.62 -9.46 -15.48
N ASN A 450 -24.20 -10.41 -14.64
CA ASN A 450 -22.77 -10.59 -14.35
C ASN A 450 -22.05 -11.25 -15.54
N PRO A 451 -21.21 -10.52 -16.29
CA PRO A 451 -20.56 -11.05 -17.48
C PRO A 451 -19.62 -12.23 -17.16
N TRP A 452 -18.98 -12.22 -15.99
CA TRP A 452 -18.03 -13.27 -15.56
C TRP A 452 -18.68 -14.65 -15.43
N SER A 453 -19.94 -14.71 -15.03
CA SER A 453 -20.71 -15.95 -14.96
C SER A 453 -21.40 -16.32 -16.28
N ILE A 454 -21.69 -15.34 -17.14
CA ILE A 454 -22.50 -15.51 -18.36
C ILE A 454 -21.62 -15.67 -19.60
N ILE A 455 -20.67 -14.75 -19.80
CA ILE A 455 -19.77 -14.73 -20.97
C ILE A 455 -18.61 -15.71 -20.78
N GLY A 456 -18.10 -15.81 -19.56
CA GLY A 456 -16.94 -16.64 -19.20
C GLY A 456 -15.79 -15.84 -18.59
N SER A 457 -14.62 -16.48 -18.43
CA SER A 457 -13.45 -15.84 -17.84
C SER A 457 -12.86 -14.78 -18.78
N LEU A 458 -12.93 -13.53 -18.37
CA LEU A 458 -12.52 -12.37 -19.18
C LEU A 458 -11.05 -11.96 -18.96
N GLU A 459 -10.36 -12.53 -17.97
CA GLU A 459 -8.92 -12.27 -17.71
C GLU A 459 -7.98 -13.36 -18.27
N GLY A 460 -8.51 -14.44 -18.78
CA GLY A 460 -7.72 -15.57 -19.24
C GLY A 460 -8.03 -15.96 -20.67
N VAL A 461 -7.05 -15.94 -21.54
CA VAL A 461 -7.15 -16.32 -22.97
C VAL A 461 -7.55 -17.79 -23.20
N ARG A 462 -7.65 -18.60 -22.14
CA ARG A 462 -7.83 -20.07 -22.25
C ARG A 462 -9.27 -20.55 -22.11
N GLY A 463 -10.25 -19.65 -22.04
CA GLY A 463 -11.67 -19.99 -21.94
C GLY A 463 -12.42 -19.63 -23.22
N THR A 464 -13.51 -20.32 -23.48
CA THR A 464 -14.46 -19.93 -24.53
C THR A 464 -15.22 -18.71 -24.06
N ILE A 465 -14.94 -17.56 -24.63
CA ILE A 465 -15.72 -16.34 -24.41
C ILE A 465 -16.96 -16.40 -25.31
N ARG A 466 -18.13 -16.27 -24.69
CA ARG A 466 -19.45 -16.37 -25.36
C ARG A 466 -20.24 -15.07 -25.21
N PRO A 467 -19.88 -13.97 -25.94
CA PRO A 467 -20.60 -12.70 -25.91
C PRO A 467 -22.09 -12.85 -26.34
N ASP A 468 -22.35 -13.82 -27.21
CA ASP A 468 -23.69 -14.19 -27.68
C ASP A 468 -24.64 -14.63 -26.54
N LYS A 469 -24.12 -15.07 -25.41
CA LYS A 469 -24.94 -15.46 -24.24
C LYS A 469 -25.32 -14.29 -23.35
N TYR A 470 -24.72 -13.11 -23.56
CA TYR A 470 -25.04 -11.97 -22.69
C TYR A 470 -26.49 -11.49 -22.96
N PRO A 471 -27.32 -11.30 -21.90
CA PRO A 471 -28.76 -11.05 -22.09
C PRO A 471 -29.11 -9.66 -22.61
N ARG A 472 -28.12 -8.79 -22.74
CA ARG A 472 -28.22 -7.47 -23.36
C ARG A 472 -27.27 -7.37 -24.56
N ARG A 473 -27.46 -6.35 -25.38
CA ARG A 473 -26.55 -6.09 -26.51
C ARG A 473 -25.14 -5.78 -25.99
N VAL A 474 -24.12 -6.34 -26.64
CA VAL A 474 -22.72 -5.92 -26.54
C VAL A 474 -22.48 -4.96 -27.69
N ASP A 475 -22.36 -3.65 -27.37
CA ASP A 475 -22.32 -2.62 -28.40
C ASP A 475 -20.93 -2.53 -29.05
N TYR A 476 -19.88 -2.72 -28.26
CA TYR A 476 -18.48 -2.65 -28.72
C TYR A 476 -17.65 -3.83 -28.18
N ILE A 477 -16.76 -4.33 -29.01
CA ILE A 477 -15.70 -5.26 -28.62
C ILE A 477 -14.37 -4.56 -28.90
N LEU A 478 -13.55 -4.38 -27.87
CA LEU A 478 -12.21 -3.81 -27.99
C LEU A 478 -11.20 -4.95 -27.99
N LEU A 479 -10.41 -5.06 -29.05
CA LEU A 479 -9.34 -6.05 -29.16
C LEU A 479 -7.98 -5.36 -29.05
N TRP A 480 -7.11 -5.86 -28.20
CA TRP A 480 -5.77 -5.33 -27.98
C TRP A 480 -4.69 -6.44 -27.93
#